data_31c5de16bd1184860fe5f532b51f0288
#
_entry.id   31c5de16bd1184860fe5f532b51f0288
#
_cell.length_a   1.000
_cell.length_b   1.000
_cell.length_c   1.000
_cell.angle_alpha   90.00
_cell.angle_beta   90.00
_cell.angle_gamma   90.00
#
_symmetry.space_group_name_H-M   'P 1'
#
loop_
_entity.id
_entity.type
_entity.pdbx_description
1 polymer ?
#
loop_
_entity_poly.entity_id
_entity_poly.type
_entity_poly.pdbx_seq_one_letter_code
_entity_poly.pdbx_strand_id
1 'polypeptide(L)'
;MRRKLLLALASAGFLLVSTSHGNPYAAAVVNYNSGSGYVAGYTNTSAVLGQPSTADSYGDAVDPFDPAWQTNQILSIGEGGWVTIEFDRPVVHYPEGNRDFIIFGNSFFDVTNYSATNDLWATDGDVINDAGQARVSVSRDGAAFYTLNTALSPTVDYLFPTDASGDFRLPVNPALTPADFAGLTLAQIKLLYGGSAGGASYDIDWAQDTNGNAVFLPDIRYVRVDVVTNYLQVAGFAAVDGTVLAEDFSNNPTANGWQTFGTTNLFTWNASNQDLQVTWDSSQPNSYFFHPLGTILTSNDAFSLNFDIQLNDASTNTDGPYQFELAIGFLNLADAESTNFLRGTGANATNLAEFDYFPADDQGDVASLDTTLLDTNDNYYFGFADVPLALSTLYHVTISHVAGTAAMQGEIFADGQLYTSLPQTASDFFASPSVGDFRLDTVAISSYSDVGGFGSSILAHGLVKNFLITVPPPPVTYLSAALTNNICQVQFWSRTNWNYTLEKSSDLQTWSPLASPLNGVGGQMTLQDTNAPQPSQFYRVRANPQ
;
A
#
# COMPACT_ATOMS: atom_id res chain seq x y z
N MET A 1 2.78 -5.91 -18.88
CA MET A 1 2.78 -7.40 -18.73
C MET A 1 1.70 -8.02 -19.60
N ARG A 2 2.04 -9.00 -20.44
CA ARG A 2 1.06 -9.67 -21.30
C ARG A 2 0.51 -10.90 -20.57
N ARG A 3 -0.68 -10.83 -19.96
CA ARG A 3 -1.38 -12.02 -19.44
C ARG A 3 -2.25 -12.63 -20.54
N LYS A 4 -2.12 -13.94 -20.74
CA LYS A 4 -2.92 -14.74 -21.69
C LYS A 4 -4.14 -15.29 -20.97
N LEU A 5 -5.33 -15.16 -21.57
CA LEU A 5 -6.61 -15.64 -21.04
C LEU A 5 -7.02 -16.95 -21.69
N LEU A 6 -7.45 -17.93 -20.91
CA LEU A 6 -8.19 -19.13 -21.31
C LEU A 6 -9.65 -19.01 -20.82
N LEU A 7 -10.61 -19.37 -21.69
CA LEU A 7 -12.04 -19.09 -21.53
C LEU A 7 -12.81 -20.18 -20.78
N ALA A 8 -13.75 -19.78 -19.90
CA ALA A 8 -14.89 -20.60 -19.45
C ALA A 8 -16.13 -19.72 -19.26
N LEU A 9 -17.34 -20.20 -19.66
CA LEU A 9 -18.58 -19.45 -19.85
C LEU A 9 -19.55 -19.47 -18.66
N ALA A 10 -20.25 -18.36 -18.38
CA ALA A 10 -21.63 -18.29 -17.88
C ALA A 10 -22.24 -16.88 -17.99
N SER A 11 -23.56 -16.76 -18.14
CA SER A 11 -24.37 -15.63 -18.67
C SER A 11 -25.06 -14.75 -17.61
N ALA A 12 -25.15 -13.57 -17.76
CA ALA A 12 -25.82 -12.31 -18.11
C ALA A 12 -26.82 -11.66 -17.15
N GLY A 13 -26.75 -10.34 -17.04
CA GLY A 13 -27.82 -9.43 -16.54
C GLY A 13 -27.30 -8.01 -16.32
N PHE A 14 -27.91 -7.03 -16.98
CA PHE A 14 -27.47 -5.64 -17.04
C PHE A 14 -28.11 -4.71 -16.01
N LEU A 15 -27.36 -3.75 -15.51
CA LEU A 15 -27.85 -2.41 -15.14
C LEU A 15 -26.70 -1.40 -15.11
N LEU A 16 -26.89 -0.25 -15.74
CA LEU A 16 -25.96 0.88 -15.81
C LEU A 16 -26.24 1.89 -14.69
N VAL A 17 -25.24 2.29 -13.94
CA VAL A 17 -25.27 3.49 -13.09
C VAL A 17 -23.90 4.18 -13.10
N SER A 18 -23.94 5.50 -13.14
CA SER A 18 -22.83 6.44 -13.26
C SER A 18 -22.01 6.61 -11.97
N THR A 19 -20.77 7.00 -12.15
CA THR A 19 -19.61 6.88 -11.26
C THR A 19 -19.44 8.02 -10.27
N SER A 20 -19.28 7.68 -8.99
CA SER A 20 -18.34 8.35 -8.09
C SER A 20 -17.26 7.33 -7.70
N HIS A 21 -16.06 7.78 -7.41
CA HIS A 21 -15.04 6.90 -6.81
C HIS A 21 -15.64 6.28 -5.56
N GLY A 22 -15.81 4.96 -5.54
CA GLY A 22 -16.40 4.28 -4.40
C GLY A 22 -15.53 4.49 -3.16
N ASN A 23 -16.16 4.88 -2.07
CA ASN A 23 -15.50 5.03 -0.78
C ASN A 23 -14.94 3.67 -0.34
N PRO A 24 -13.68 3.55 0.10
CA PRO A 24 -13.13 2.28 0.60
C PRO A 24 -13.77 1.83 1.92
N TYR A 25 -14.54 2.68 2.57
CA TYR A 25 -15.17 2.41 3.86
C TYR A 25 -16.62 1.98 3.72
N ALA A 26 -17.19 1.42 4.80
CA ALA A 26 -18.61 1.08 4.86
C ALA A 26 -19.47 2.30 4.51
N ALA A 27 -20.38 2.13 3.54
CA ALA A 27 -21.27 3.18 3.05
C ALA A 27 -22.66 3.14 3.69
N ALA A 28 -23.13 1.96 4.11
CA ALA A 28 -24.42 1.81 4.76
C ALA A 28 -24.40 0.70 5.81
N VAL A 29 -25.23 0.84 6.85
CA VAL A 29 -25.63 -0.27 7.71
C VAL A 29 -26.97 -0.80 7.19
N VAL A 30 -26.95 -2.01 6.66
CA VAL A 30 -28.14 -2.67 6.08
C VAL A 30 -29.03 -3.21 7.16
N ASN A 31 -28.43 -3.77 8.21
CA ASN A 31 -29.15 -4.36 9.34
C ASN A 31 -28.30 -4.31 10.61
N TYR A 32 -28.97 -4.05 11.73
CA TYR A 32 -28.36 -4.05 13.05
C TYR A 32 -29.32 -4.58 14.10
N ASN A 33 -28.83 -5.46 14.96
CA ASN A 33 -29.48 -5.91 16.17
C ASN A 33 -28.47 -5.81 17.32
N SER A 34 -28.79 -5.04 18.33
CA SER A 34 -27.87 -4.82 19.46
C SER A 34 -27.57 -6.08 20.28
N GLY A 35 -28.40 -7.10 20.21
CA GLY A 35 -28.25 -8.33 21.02
C GLY A 35 -28.49 -8.10 22.52
N SER A 36 -27.90 -8.98 23.34
CA SER A 36 -28.03 -8.96 24.79
C SER A 36 -26.68 -8.53 25.42
N GLY A 37 -26.74 -7.64 26.42
CA GLY A 37 -25.53 -7.20 27.11
C GLY A 37 -24.66 -6.15 26.37
N TYR A 38 -25.19 -5.57 25.28
CA TYR A 38 -24.52 -4.43 24.63
C TYR A 38 -24.38 -3.22 25.57
N VAL A 39 -23.44 -2.33 25.29
CA VAL A 39 -23.22 -1.12 26.08
C VAL A 39 -24.27 -0.07 25.74
N ALA A 40 -25.08 0.32 26.73
CA ALA A 40 -26.17 1.28 26.55
C ALA A 40 -25.62 2.65 26.07
N GLY A 41 -26.27 3.23 25.06
CA GLY A 41 -25.85 4.50 24.45
C GLY A 41 -24.99 4.32 23.19
N TYR A 42 -24.39 3.16 22.96
CA TYR A 42 -23.53 2.85 21.82
C TYR A 42 -24.28 2.08 20.72
N THR A 43 -25.44 2.59 20.31
CA THR A 43 -26.31 1.97 19.30
C THR A 43 -26.47 2.80 18.04
N ASN A 44 -25.64 3.83 17.90
CA ASN A 44 -25.63 4.69 16.72
C ASN A 44 -24.93 3.97 15.56
N THR A 45 -25.70 3.50 14.59
CA THR A 45 -25.16 2.74 13.44
C THR A 45 -24.32 3.60 12.49
N SER A 46 -24.45 4.94 12.51
CA SER A 46 -23.58 5.80 11.70
C SER A 46 -22.14 5.87 12.21
N ALA A 47 -21.88 5.40 13.42
CA ALA A 47 -20.54 5.35 14.00
C ALA A 47 -19.56 4.46 13.21
N VAL A 48 -20.06 3.46 12.47
CA VAL A 48 -19.23 2.52 11.68
C VAL A 48 -19.21 2.86 10.19
N LEU A 49 -19.74 4.02 9.78
CA LEU A 49 -19.80 4.45 8.39
C LEU A 49 -18.70 5.46 8.06
N GLY A 50 -18.13 5.35 6.86
CA GLY A 50 -16.99 6.18 6.46
C GLY A 50 -15.69 5.75 7.13
N GLN A 51 -14.70 6.61 7.07
CA GLN A 51 -13.41 6.37 7.72
C GLN A 51 -13.59 6.33 9.24
N PRO A 52 -12.98 5.37 9.95
CA PRO A 52 -12.94 5.36 11.40
C PRO A 52 -12.43 6.69 11.97
N SER A 53 -12.87 7.04 13.19
CA SER A 53 -12.50 8.30 13.82
C SER A 53 -10.98 8.43 13.96
N THR A 54 -10.46 9.62 13.62
CA THR A 54 -9.03 9.95 13.72
C THR A 54 -8.70 10.76 14.97
N ALA A 55 -9.71 11.23 15.70
CA ALA A 55 -9.52 11.97 16.95
C ALA A 55 -10.46 11.43 18.03
N ASP A 56 -9.99 11.45 19.24
CA ASP A 56 -10.75 11.13 20.46
C ASP A 56 -11.74 12.24 20.85
N SER A 57 -12.30 12.18 22.07
CA SER A 57 -13.23 13.17 22.59
C SER A 57 -12.59 14.51 22.98
N TYR A 58 -11.31 14.53 23.18
CA TYR A 58 -10.54 15.72 23.60
C TYR A 58 -9.89 16.43 22.41
N GLY A 59 -9.93 15.81 21.22
CA GLY A 59 -9.30 16.28 20.00
C GLY A 59 -7.87 15.78 19.81
N ASP A 60 -7.42 14.85 20.67
CA ASP A 60 -6.16 14.16 20.51
C ASP A 60 -6.30 13.06 19.45
N ALA A 61 -5.21 12.69 18.82
CA ALA A 61 -5.23 11.65 17.78
C ALA A 61 -5.53 10.29 18.40
N VAL A 62 -6.44 9.53 17.78
CA VAL A 62 -6.65 8.12 18.13
C VAL A 62 -5.34 7.36 17.86
N ASP A 63 -4.86 6.64 18.86
CA ASP A 63 -3.65 5.85 18.77
C ASP A 63 -3.78 4.51 19.52
N PRO A 64 -2.82 3.60 19.41
CA PRO A 64 -2.87 2.29 20.07
C PRO A 64 -2.96 2.29 21.60
N PHE A 65 -2.77 3.44 22.26
CA PHE A 65 -2.96 3.62 23.71
C PHE A 65 -4.22 4.43 24.05
N ASP A 66 -4.75 5.19 23.08
CA ASP A 66 -5.91 6.07 23.28
C ASP A 66 -6.95 5.86 22.15
N PRO A 67 -7.86 4.87 22.30
CA PRO A 67 -8.80 4.50 21.27
C PRO A 67 -9.98 5.49 21.17
N ALA A 68 -10.67 5.46 20.04
CA ALA A 68 -11.99 6.08 19.92
C ALA A 68 -12.99 5.43 20.89
N TRP A 69 -13.75 6.24 21.66
CA TRP A 69 -14.67 5.71 22.69
C TRP A 69 -15.99 6.45 22.83
N GLN A 70 -16.31 7.40 21.94
CA GLN A 70 -17.59 8.11 22.00
C GLN A 70 -18.73 7.34 21.33
N THR A 71 -19.97 7.65 21.73
CA THR A 71 -21.20 7.03 21.19
C THR A 71 -21.45 7.30 19.71
N ASN A 72 -20.75 8.24 19.12
CA ASN A 72 -20.76 8.53 17.68
C ASN A 72 -19.53 7.98 16.93
N GLN A 73 -18.63 7.28 17.63
CA GLN A 73 -17.37 6.75 17.08
C GLN A 73 -17.35 5.22 17.05
N ILE A 74 -18.14 4.57 17.92
CA ILE A 74 -18.17 3.12 18.05
C ILE A 74 -19.61 2.61 18.18
N LEU A 75 -19.84 1.39 17.72
CA LEU A 75 -21.11 0.67 17.77
C LEU A 75 -20.94 -0.57 18.64
N SER A 76 -21.76 -0.71 19.70
CA SER A 76 -21.71 -1.91 20.56
C SER A 76 -22.71 -2.97 20.10
N ILE A 77 -22.25 -4.22 20.09
CA ILE A 77 -23.04 -5.41 19.70
C ILE A 77 -22.89 -6.44 20.82
N GLY A 78 -23.99 -6.86 21.43
CA GLY A 78 -24.03 -7.86 22.47
C GLY A 78 -24.32 -9.27 21.94
N GLU A 79 -24.36 -10.24 22.84
CA GLU A 79 -24.56 -11.64 22.53
C GLU A 79 -25.86 -11.86 21.73
N GLY A 80 -25.77 -12.63 20.64
CA GLY A 80 -26.85 -12.87 19.70
C GLY A 80 -27.25 -11.67 18.83
N GLY A 81 -26.50 -10.56 18.95
CA GLY A 81 -26.61 -9.37 18.09
C GLY A 81 -25.73 -9.47 16.86
N TRP A 82 -25.95 -8.56 15.93
CA TRP A 82 -25.16 -8.45 14.70
C TRP A 82 -25.22 -7.06 14.09
N VAL A 83 -24.23 -6.75 13.25
CA VAL A 83 -24.28 -5.66 12.29
C VAL A 83 -23.97 -6.19 10.89
N THR A 84 -24.70 -5.71 9.89
CA THR A 84 -24.42 -5.95 8.47
C THR A 84 -24.19 -4.61 7.80
N ILE A 85 -23.02 -4.45 7.22
CA ILE A 85 -22.66 -3.24 6.45
C ILE A 85 -22.64 -3.55 4.95
N GLU A 86 -22.77 -2.49 4.15
CA GLU A 86 -22.61 -2.50 2.72
C GLU A 86 -21.50 -1.51 2.33
N PHE A 87 -20.57 -1.95 1.47
CA PHE A 87 -19.66 -1.05 0.75
C PHE A 87 -20.37 -0.52 -0.50
N ASP A 88 -20.15 0.72 -0.87
CA ASP A 88 -20.75 1.31 -2.10
C ASP A 88 -20.13 0.72 -3.38
N ARG A 89 -18.99 0.06 -3.26
CA ARG A 89 -18.31 -0.72 -4.30
C ARG A 89 -17.99 -2.13 -3.79
N PRO A 90 -17.82 -3.13 -4.68
CA PRO A 90 -17.30 -4.43 -4.26
C PRO A 90 -15.89 -4.33 -3.69
N VAL A 91 -15.69 -5.05 -2.60
CA VAL A 91 -14.37 -5.37 -2.08
C VAL A 91 -13.88 -6.60 -2.83
N VAL A 92 -12.77 -6.43 -3.45
CA VAL A 92 -12.26 -7.36 -4.42
C VAL A 92 -11.32 -8.33 -3.73
N HIS A 93 -11.45 -9.63 -4.03
CA HIS A 93 -10.55 -10.64 -3.52
C HIS A 93 -9.19 -10.60 -4.23
N TYR A 94 -8.12 -10.49 -3.46
CA TYR A 94 -6.74 -10.57 -3.94
C TYR A 94 -6.18 -11.97 -3.67
N PRO A 95 -5.76 -12.71 -4.72
CA PRO A 95 -5.20 -14.06 -4.56
C PRO A 95 -3.91 -14.07 -3.72
N GLU A 96 -3.53 -15.27 -3.26
CA GLU A 96 -2.24 -15.55 -2.61
C GLU A 96 -2.11 -15.10 -1.15
N GLY A 97 -3.19 -15.17 -0.37
CA GLY A 97 -3.17 -14.95 1.09
C GLY A 97 -3.10 -13.49 1.50
N ASN A 98 -3.35 -12.58 0.56
CA ASN A 98 -3.55 -11.17 0.87
C ASN A 98 -4.85 -10.96 1.67
N ARG A 99 -4.92 -9.86 2.40
CA ARG A 99 -6.12 -9.45 3.11
C ARG A 99 -6.97 -8.55 2.22
N ASP A 100 -8.29 -8.69 2.30
CA ASP A 100 -9.22 -8.00 1.41
C ASP A 100 -10.00 -6.88 2.11
N PHE A 101 -10.19 -7.00 3.43
CA PHE A 101 -10.84 -5.95 4.22
C PHE A 101 -10.39 -5.98 5.68
N ILE A 102 -10.64 -4.88 6.38
CA ILE A 102 -10.24 -4.65 7.78
C ILE A 102 -11.47 -4.25 8.59
N ILE A 103 -11.58 -4.75 9.81
CA ILE A 103 -12.57 -4.34 10.83
C ILE A 103 -11.81 -3.66 11.96
N PHE A 104 -12.21 -2.43 12.31
CA PHE A 104 -11.65 -1.65 13.39
C PHE A 104 -12.54 -1.75 14.63
N GLY A 105 -11.92 -1.92 15.78
CA GLY A 105 -12.57 -1.90 17.09
C GLY A 105 -12.14 -0.70 17.92
N ASN A 106 -12.34 -0.79 19.24
CA ASN A 106 -11.86 0.20 20.20
C ASN A 106 -10.91 -0.40 21.25
N SER A 107 -10.32 -1.55 20.98
CA SER A 107 -9.26 -2.11 21.79
C SER A 107 -8.04 -1.17 21.87
N PHE A 108 -7.26 -1.30 22.94
CA PHE A 108 -6.03 -0.55 23.15
C PHE A 108 -5.02 -1.38 23.93
N PHE A 109 -3.73 -1.06 23.80
CA PHE A 109 -2.69 -1.71 24.59
C PHE A 109 -2.68 -1.18 26.03
N ASP A 110 -2.52 -2.09 26.99
CA ASP A 110 -2.32 -1.70 28.39
C ASP A 110 -0.95 -1.03 28.56
N VAL A 111 -0.95 0.11 29.25
CA VAL A 111 0.27 0.89 29.50
C VAL A 111 0.80 0.55 30.87
N THR A 112 1.93 -0.12 30.92
CA THR A 112 2.56 -0.58 32.17
C THR A 112 3.70 0.30 32.64
N ASN A 113 4.29 1.10 31.75
CA ASN A 113 5.37 2.03 32.08
C ASN A 113 4.91 3.49 31.89
N TYR A 114 4.22 3.99 32.89
CA TYR A 114 3.77 5.39 32.92
C TYR A 114 4.86 6.29 33.53
N SER A 115 5.57 7.04 32.71
CA SER A 115 6.53 8.05 33.17
C SER A 115 6.01 9.46 32.92
N ALA A 116 5.68 10.18 33.98
CA ALA A 116 5.23 11.57 33.90
C ALA A 116 6.32 12.56 33.45
N THR A 117 7.58 12.13 33.36
CA THR A 117 8.73 12.98 33.05
C THR A 117 9.28 12.82 31.64
N ASN A 118 8.93 11.76 30.90
CA ASN A 118 9.55 11.47 29.60
C ASN A 118 8.56 11.11 28.48
N ASP A 119 7.24 11.13 28.72
CA ASP A 119 6.18 10.73 27.76
C ASP A 119 6.42 9.38 27.03
N LEU A 120 7.29 8.52 27.59
CA LEU A 120 7.63 7.23 27.04
C LEU A 120 6.77 6.15 27.69
N TRP A 121 5.52 6.13 27.32
CA TRP A 121 4.62 5.04 27.67
C TRP A 121 5.02 3.79 26.89
N ALA A 122 5.01 2.65 27.57
CA ALA A 122 5.26 1.34 26.95
C ALA A 122 4.22 0.33 27.42
N THR A 123 3.88 -0.60 26.55
CA THR A 123 2.93 -1.68 26.85
C THR A 123 3.68 -2.96 27.29
N ASP A 124 3.01 -3.87 28.01
CA ASP A 124 3.48 -5.24 28.20
C ASP A 124 3.02 -6.19 27.07
N GLY A 125 2.28 -5.65 26.08
CA GLY A 125 1.72 -6.38 24.97
C GLY A 125 0.29 -6.86 25.22
N ASP A 126 -0.24 -6.70 26.44
CA ASP A 126 -1.63 -7.03 26.75
C ASP A 126 -2.57 -6.00 26.10
N VAL A 127 -3.66 -6.52 25.53
CA VAL A 127 -4.68 -5.71 24.87
C VAL A 127 -5.93 -5.69 25.73
N ILE A 128 -6.38 -4.50 26.06
CA ILE A 128 -7.67 -4.28 26.72
C ILE A 128 -8.75 -4.19 25.65
N ASN A 129 -9.71 -5.09 25.73
CA ASN A 129 -10.84 -5.18 24.82
C ASN A 129 -12.09 -5.70 25.53
N ASP A 130 -13.22 -5.74 24.83
CA ASP A 130 -14.51 -6.14 25.37
C ASP A 130 -14.72 -7.67 25.47
N ALA A 131 -13.72 -8.49 25.13
CA ALA A 131 -13.69 -9.94 25.21
C ALA A 131 -14.85 -10.67 24.49
N GLY A 132 -15.55 -9.99 23.58
CA GLY A 132 -16.61 -10.58 22.76
C GLY A 132 -16.03 -11.49 21.69
N GLN A 133 -16.68 -12.64 21.48
CA GLN A 133 -16.37 -13.51 20.35
C GLN A 133 -17.39 -13.30 19.24
N ALA A 134 -16.93 -13.16 18.01
CA ALA A 134 -17.78 -12.97 16.85
C ALA A 134 -17.43 -13.92 15.71
N ARG A 135 -18.41 -14.11 14.82
CA ARG A 135 -18.21 -14.68 13.49
C ARG A 135 -18.35 -13.57 12.47
N VAL A 136 -17.45 -13.56 11.52
CA VAL A 136 -17.51 -12.67 10.37
C VAL A 136 -18.02 -13.46 9.18
N SER A 137 -19.01 -12.92 8.48
CA SER A 137 -19.57 -13.52 7.26
C SER A 137 -19.60 -12.48 6.16
N VAL A 138 -19.45 -12.93 4.92
CA VAL A 138 -19.35 -12.08 3.74
C VAL A 138 -20.39 -12.46 2.69
N SER A 139 -20.81 -11.49 1.87
CA SER A 139 -21.79 -11.72 0.82
C SER A 139 -21.56 -10.79 -0.37
N ARG A 140 -21.89 -11.26 -1.58
CA ARG A 140 -21.90 -10.46 -2.81
C ARG A 140 -23.22 -9.70 -3.01
N ASP A 141 -24.33 -10.29 -2.58
CA ASP A 141 -25.69 -9.85 -2.91
C ASP A 141 -26.54 -9.41 -1.70
N GLY A 142 -25.97 -9.55 -0.48
CA GLY A 142 -26.66 -9.27 0.77
C GLY A 142 -27.72 -10.31 1.17
N ALA A 143 -27.88 -11.39 0.41
CA ALA A 143 -28.85 -12.47 0.66
C ALA A 143 -28.15 -13.78 1.07
N ALA A 144 -27.14 -14.22 0.33
CA ALA A 144 -26.35 -15.39 0.65
C ALA A 144 -25.09 -14.99 1.39
N PHE A 145 -24.97 -15.34 2.66
CA PHE A 145 -23.79 -15.08 3.49
C PHE A 145 -22.98 -16.35 3.71
N TYR A 146 -21.66 -16.22 3.59
CA TYR A 146 -20.67 -17.25 3.81
C TYR A 146 -19.82 -16.88 5.00
N THR A 147 -19.76 -17.74 6.01
CA THR A 147 -18.96 -17.49 7.21
C THR A 147 -17.49 -17.71 6.91
N LEU A 148 -16.64 -16.79 7.31
CA LEU A 148 -15.19 -16.96 7.22
C LEU A 148 -14.73 -18.01 8.21
N ASN A 149 -13.79 -18.87 7.80
CA ASN A 149 -13.24 -19.93 8.63
C ASN A 149 -12.69 -19.36 9.95
N THR A 150 -13.34 -19.67 11.06
CA THR A 150 -13.03 -19.13 12.39
C THR A 150 -11.66 -19.57 12.92
N ALA A 151 -11.05 -20.63 12.35
CA ALA A 151 -9.70 -21.04 12.71
C ALA A 151 -8.61 -20.18 12.04
N LEU A 152 -8.96 -19.43 10.98
CA LEU A 152 -8.06 -18.54 10.26
C LEU A 152 -8.37 -17.06 10.55
N SER A 153 -9.61 -16.75 10.88
CA SER A 153 -10.08 -15.40 11.16
C SER A 153 -9.52 -14.86 12.46
N PRO A 154 -8.99 -13.62 12.49
CA PRO A 154 -8.62 -12.97 13.73
C PRO A 154 -9.86 -12.66 14.59
N THR A 155 -9.64 -12.44 15.88
CA THR A 155 -10.65 -11.90 16.77
C THR A 155 -10.95 -10.46 16.40
N VAL A 156 -12.24 -10.13 16.22
CA VAL A 156 -12.68 -8.75 16.04
C VAL A 156 -12.40 -7.97 17.33
N ASP A 157 -11.97 -6.71 17.21
CA ASP A 157 -11.72 -5.83 18.34
C ASP A 157 -10.72 -6.43 19.36
N TYR A 158 -9.53 -6.80 18.89
CA TYR A 158 -8.48 -7.35 19.76
C TYR A 158 -7.10 -6.82 19.37
N LEU A 159 -6.23 -7.68 18.80
CA LEU A 159 -4.88 -7.27 18.41
C LEU A 159 -4.94 -6.23 17.27
N PHE A 160 -3.96 -5.35 17.24
CA PHE A 160 -3.85 -4.20 16.34
C PHE A 160 -4.84 -3.07 16.63
N PRO A 161 -4.81 -2.48 17.86
CA PRO A 161 -5.53 -1.25 18.16
C PRO A 161 -5.33 -0.16 17.11
N THR A 162 -6.34 0.70 16.93
CA THR A 162 -6.35 1.70 15.86
C THR A 162 -5.27 2.78 16.06
N ASP A 163 -4.54 3.08 14.99
CA ASP A 163 -3.63 4.23 14.86
C ASP A 163 -4.10 5.17 13.75
N ALA A 164 -4.62 6.32 14.12
CA ALA A 164 -5.15 7.30 13.16
C ALA A 164 -4.09 7.95 12.25
N SER A 165 -2.81 7.80 12.57
CA SER A 165 -1.72 8.28 11.72
C SER A 165 -1.40 7.34 10.55
N GLY A 166 -1.91 6.09 10.58
CA GLY A 166 -1.70 5.09 9.54
C GLY A 166 -2.75 5.10 8.44
N ASP A 167 -2.52 4.30 7.39
CA ASP A 167 -3.50 4.05 6.32
C ASP A 167 -4.51 2.99 6.76
N PHE A 168 -5.78 3.36 6.83
CA PHE A 168 -6.89 2.47 7.20
C PHE A 168 -7.17 1.36 6.17
N ARG A 169 -6.56 1.43 5.00
CA ARG A 169 -6.70 0.44 3.92
C ARG A 169 -5.54 -0.55 3.86
N LEU A 170 -4.52 -0.33 4.69
CA LEU A 170 -3.33 -1.17 4.76
C LEU A 170 -3.45 -2.14 5.95
N PRO A 171 -3.40 -3.46 5.76
CA PRO A 171 -3.42 -4.42 6.87
C PRO A 171 -2.07 -4.42 7.61
N VAL A 172 -2.12 -4.62 8.92
CA VAL A 172 -0.92 -4.94 9.72
C VAL A 172 -0.45 -6.36 9.37
N ASN A 173 0.85 -6.63 9.52
CA ASN A 173 1.40 -7.98 9.39
C ASN A 173 0.65 -8.95 10.33
N PRO A 174 -0.13 -9.91 9.80
CA PRO A 174 -0.95 -10.78 10.62
C PRO A 174 -0.17 -11.82 11.42
N ALA A 175 1.14 -11.96 11.19
CA ALA A 175 1.99 -12.87 11.95
C ALA A 175 2.41 -12.31 13.31
N LEU A 176 2.22 -11.01 13.56
CA LEU A 176 2.52 -10.39 14.84
C LEU A 176 1.59 -10.90 15.94
N THR A 177 2.15 -11.08 17.13
CA THR A 177 1.51 -11.58 18.33
C THR A 177 1.63 -10.56 19.48
N PRO A 178 0.85 -10.66 20.56
CA PRO A 178 1.01 -9.79 21.73
C PRO A 178 2.45 -9.69 22.24
N ALA A 179 3.21 -10.78 22.15
CA ALA A 179 4.60 -10.81 22.59
C ALA A 179 5.53 -9.88 21.78
N ASP A 180 5.19 -9.60 20.54
CA ASP A 180 5.98 -8.71 19.67
C ASP A 180 5.82 -7.23 20.09
N PHE A 181 4.77 -6.92 20.83
CA PHE A 181 4.49 -5.56 21.33
C PHE A 181 5.01 -5.33 22.76
N ALA A 182 5.38 -6.37 23.48
CA ALA A 182 5.80 -6.25 24.87
C ALA A 182 7.04 -5.37 25.05
N GLY A 183 6.92 -4.34 25.88
CA GLY A 183 7.97 -3.35 26.15
C GLY A 183 8.07 -2.23 25.12
N LEU A 184 7.22 -2.21 24.09
CA LEU A 184 7.28 -1.21 23.03
C LEU A 184 6.58 0.09 23.43
N THR A 185 7.17 1.19 22.99
CA THR A 185 6.56 2.53 23.01
C THR A 185 5.60 2.72 21.84
N LEU A 186 4.77 3.76 21.86
CA LEU A 186 3.87 4.12 20.76
C LEU A 186 4.60 4.21 19.41
N ALA A 187 5.76 4.88 19.37
CA ALA A 187 6.54 5.01 18.14
C ALA A 187 7.01 3.64 17.61
N GLN A 188 7.42 2.73 18.49
CA GLN A 188 7.83 1.38 18.11
C GLN A 188 6.65 0.52 17.62
N ILE A 189 5.46 0.68 18.23
CA ILE A 189 4.23 0.03 17.76
C ILE A 189 3.89 0.50 16.34
N LYS A 190 3.93 1.81 16.10
CA LYS A 190 3.70 2.39 14.76
C LYS A 190 4.67 1.84 13.70
N LEU A 191 5.95 1.62 14.08
CA LEU A 191 6.92 0.97 13.20
C LEU A 191 6.51 -0.47 12.85
N LEU A 192 6.09 -1.27 13.84
CA LEU A 192 5.61 -2.63 13.58
C LEU A 192 4.35 -2.65 12.70
N TYR A 193 3.51 -1.62 12.79
CA TYR A 193 2.34 -1.48 11.94
C TYR A 193 2.70 -1.20 10.47
N GLY A 194 3.92 -0.74 10.20
CA GLY A 194 4.41 -0.53 8.83
C GLY A 194 3.56 0.46 8.02
N GLY A 195 3.08 1.52 8.67
CA GLY A 195 2.19 2.52 8.07
C GLY A 195 0.70 2.15 8.04
N SER A 196 0.30 0.99 8.57
CA SER A 196 -1.12 0.62 8.74
C SER A 196 -1.77 1.42 9.87
N ALA A 197 -3.08 1.64 9.76
CA ALA A 197 -3.91 2.16 10.85
C ALA A 197 -4.36 1.08 11.86
N GLY A 198 -3.84 -0.13 11.80
CA GLY A 198 -4.27 -1.22 12.68
C GLY A 198 -5.51 -1.97 12.17
N GLY A 199 -6.30 -2.51 13.11
CA GLY A 199 -7.52 -3.26 12.84
C GLY A 199 -7.29 -4.74 12.49
N ALA A 200 -8.33 -5.53 12.64
CA ALA A 200 -8.32 -6.96 12.31
C ALA A 200 -8.57 -7.17 10.81
N SER A 201 -7.64 -7.75 10.08
CA SER A 201 -7.72 -7.95 8.62
C SER A 201 -8.18 -9.35 8.23
N TYR A 202 -9.01 -9.44 7.21
CA TYR A 202 -9.71 -10.65 6.76
C TYR A 202 -9.46 -10.92 5.28
N ASP A 203 -9.49 -12.21 4.94
CA ASP A 203 -9.31 -12.73 3.59
C ASP A 203 -10.61 -13.42 3.14
N ILE A 204 -11.10 -13.07 1.96
CA ILE A 204 -12.33 -13.63 1.38
C ILE A 204 -12.17 -15.13 1.05
N ASP A 205 -10.94 -15.62 0.82
CA ASP A 205 -10.67 -17.04 0.61
C ASP A 205 -11.06 -17.93 1.79
N TRP A 206 -11.26 -17.36 2.97
CA TRP A 206 -11.72 -18.11 4.13
C TRP A 206 -13.23 -18.39 4.12
N ALA A 207 -13.96 -17.93 3.11
CA ALA A 207 -15.41 -18.12 3.00
C ALA A 207 -15.78 -19.61 2.91
N GLN A 208 -16.74 -20.02 3.73
CA GLN A 208 -17.22 -21.40 3.81
C GLN A 208 -18.75 -21.45 3.69
N ASP A 209 -19.24 -22.51 3.06
CA ASP A 209 -20.66 -22.86 3.10
C ASP A 209 -21.08 -23.40 4.48
N THR A 210 -22.35 -23.69 4.65
CA THR A 210 -22.91 -24.24 5.90
C THR A 210 -22.39 -25.63 6.28
N ASN A 211 -21.71 -26.32 5.37
CA ASN A 211 -21.06 -27.62 5.59
C ASN A 211 -19.56 -27.47 5.88
N GLY A 212 -19.02 -26.24 5.87
CA GLY A 212 -17.60 -25.96 6.07
C GLY A 212 -16.73 -26.15 4.81
N ASN A 213 -17.33 -26.28 3.62
CA ASN A 213 -16.57 -26.34 2.39
C ASN A 213 -16.18 -24.93 1.94
N ALA A 214 -14.97 -24.75 1.42
CA ALA A 214 -14.51 -23.50 0.87
C ALA A 214 -15.39 -23.03 -0.30
N VAL A 215 -15.70 -21.74 -0.32
CA VAL A 215 -16.49 -21.09 -1.38
C VAL A 215 -15.66 -19.98 -1.99
N PHE A 216 -15.39 -20.06 -3.27
CA PHE A 216 -14.69 -19.00 -3.99
C PHE A 216 -15.64 -17.83 -4.27
N LEU A 217 -15.28 -16.65 -3.79
CA LEU A 217 -15.95 -15.38 -4.05
C LEU A 217 -14.95 -14.42 -4.70
N PRO A 218 -15.17 -13.97 -5.95
CA PRO A 218 -14.25 -13.04 -6.60
C PRO A 218 -14.30 -11.63 -6.00
N ASP A 219 -15.37 -11.31 -5.31
CA ASP A 219 -15.62 -10.03 -4.64
C ASP A 219 -16.70 -10.21 -3.58
N ILE A 220 -16.79 -9.24 -2.67
CA ILE A 220 -17.92 -9.11 -1.73
C ILE A 220 -18.40 -7.67 -1.71
N ARG A 221 -19.62 -7.44 -1.25
CA ARG A 221 -20.18 -6.11 -1.03
C ARG A 221 -20.69 -5.92 0.39
N TYR A 222 -20.95 -7.00 1.08
CA TYR A 222 -21.52 -7.00 2.43
C TYR A 222 -20.62 -7.76 3.38
N VAL A 223 -20.42 -7.17 4.56
CA VAL A 223 -19.77 -7.83 5.70
C VAL A 223 -20.75 -7.85 6.87
N ARG A 224 -20.85 -8.98 7.52
CA ARG A 224 -21.68 -9.18 8.70
C ARG A 224 -20.82 -9.68 9.85
N VAL A 225 -21.01 -9.07 11.02
CA VAL A 225 -20.39 -9.46 12.28
C VAL A 225 -21.50 -9.93 13.21
N ASP A 226 -21.51 -11.22 13.56
CA ASP A 226 -22.43 -11.84 14.50
C ASP A 226 -21.72 -12.12 15.82
N VAL A 227 -22.18 -11.52 16.93
CA VAL A 227 -21.60 -11.74 18.26
C VAL A 227 -22.13 -13.01 18.89
N VAL A 228 -21.23 -13.90 19.27
CA VAL A 228 -21.58 -15.25 19.80
C VAL A 228 -21.62 -15.26 21.32
N THR A 229 -20.68 -14.55 21.95
CA THR A 229 -20.59 -14.45 23.41
C THR A 229 -20.19 -13.04 23.83
N ASN A 230 -20.62 -12.60 25.00
CA ASN A 230 -20.35 -11.29 25.56
C ASN A 230 -20.78 -10.14 24.62
N TYR A 231 -20.01 -9.09 24.53
CA TYR A 231 -20.22 -7.99 23.60
C TYR A 231 -18.88 -7.55 23.01
N LEU A 232 -18.93 -6.86 21.89
CA LEU A 232 -17.79 -6.18 21.28
C LEU A 232 -18.22 -4.81 20.75
N GLN A 233 -17.23 -4.00 20.42
CA GLN A 233 -17.41 -2.68 19.86
C GLN A 233 -16.68 -2.58 18.52
N VAL A 234 -17.34 -1.96 17.53
CA VAL A 234 -16.81 -1.79 16.19
C VAL A 234 -16.75 -0.30 15.86
N ALA A 235 -15.60 0.16 15.40
CA ALA A 235 -15.36 1.55 15.01
C ALA A 235 -15.46 1.79 13.49
N GLY A 236 -15.38 0.73 12.67
CA GLY A 236 -15.51 0.88 11.23
C GLY A 236 -15.03 -0.31 10.42
N PHE A 237 -15.15 -0.18 9.10
CA PHE A 237 -14.78 -1.19 8.11
C PHE A 237 -14.08 -0.52 6.93
N ALA A 238 -13.00 -1.09 6.47
CA ALA A 238 -12.29 -0.63 5.28
C ALA A 238 -12.03 -1.78 4.30
N ALA A 239 -12.18 -1.52 3.02
CA ALA A 239 -11.64 -2.38 1.97
C ALA A 239 -10.13 -2.17 1.89
N VAL A 240 -9.37 -3.24 1.73
CA VAL A 240 -7.95 -3.15 1.39
C VAL A 240 -7.84 -2.76 -0.07
N ASP A 241 -7.19 -1.64 -0.33
CA ASP A 241 -7.00 -1.08 -1.66
C ASP A 241 -5.51 -1.03 -1.98
N GLY A 242 -4.99 -2.06 -2.60
CA GLY A 242 -3.61 -2.04 -3.04
C GLY A 242 -2.97 -3.42 -3.09
N THR A 243 -1.87 -3.49 -3.80
CA THR A 243 -0.96 -4.64 -3.78
C THR A 243 0.17 -4.30 -2.81
N VAL A 244 0.42 -5.19 -1.88
CA VAL A 244 1.56 -5.09 -0.98
C VAL A 244 2.67 -6.00 -1.52
N LEU A 245 3.86 -5.45 -1.72
CA LEU A 245 5.07 -6.19 -2.02
C LEU A 245 5.99 -6.09 -0.81
N ALA A 246 6.27 -7.21 -0.17
CA ALA A 246 7.20 -7.30 0.95
C ALA A 246 8.47 -8.06 0.55
N GLU A 247 9.64 -7.58 0.98
CA GLU A 247 10.92 -8.28 0.82
C GLU A 247 11.73 -8.11 2.11
N ASP A 248 11.87 -9.21 2.84
CA ASP A 248 12.60 -9.28 4.11
C ASP A 248 14.03 -9.81 3.96
N PHE A 249 14.41 -10.17 2.73
CA PHE A 249 15.69 -10.80 2.39
C PHE A 249 15.99 -12.12 3.12
N SER A 250 15.00 -12.75 3.72
CA SER A 250 15.14 -14.08 4.33
C SER A 250 15.50 -15.16 3.32
N ASN A 251 15.12 -14.97 2.07
CA ASN A 251 15.45 -15.79 0.91
C ASN A 251 16.20 -14.96 -0.14
N ASN A 252 16.76 -15.65 -1.15
CA ASN A 252 17.40 -14.93 -2.26
C ASN A 252 16.36 -14.07 -3.00
N PRO A 253 16.47 -12.74 -2.98
CA PRO A 253 15.46 -11.83 -3.55
C PRO A 253 15.27 -12.00 -5.06
N THR A 254 16.25 -12.56 -5.78
CA THR A 254 16.07 -12.86 -7.21
C THR A 254 15.01 -13.93 -7.46
N ALA A 255 14.74 -14.79 -6.48
CA ALA A 255 13.65 -15.76 -6.57
C ALA A 255 12.27 -15.08 -6.44
N ASN A 256 12.21 -13.91 -5.80
CA ASN A 256 11.02 -13.09 -5.61
C ASN A 256 10.83 -12.02 -6.70
N GLY A 257 11.61 -12.08 -7.79
CA GLY A 257 11.46 -11.17 -8.93
C GLY A 257 12.37 -9.94 -8.92
N TRP A 258 13.23 -9.78 -7.89
CA TRP A 258 14.25 -8.74 -7.90
C TRP A 258 15.31 -9.00 -8.96
N GLN A 259 15.78 -7.95 -9.58
CA GLN A 259 16.72 -7.98 -10.70
C GLN A 259 17.81 -6.92 -10.50
N THR A 260 18.89 -7.04 -11.28
CA THR A 260 19.97 -6.04 -11.27
C THR A 260 20.20 -5.51 -12.68
N PHE A 261 20.31 -4.19 -12.80
CA PHE A 261 20.80 -3.50 -13.99
C PHE A 261 22.16 -2.87 -13.67
N GLY A 262 23.06 -2.77 -14.65
CA GLY A 262 24.38 -2.17 -14.49
C GLY A 262 25.39 -3.06 -13.78
N THR A 263 26.12 -2.50 -12.83
CA THR A 263 27.25 -3.15 -12.13
C THR A 263 26.75 -4.04 -10.99
N THR A 264 26.63 -5.35 -11.23
CA THR A 264 25.96 -6.32 -10.33
C THR A 264 26.64 -6.50 -8.98
N ASN A 265 27.96 -6.31 -8.87
CA ASN A 265 28.70 -6.48 -7.62
C ASN A 265 28.49 -5.33 -6.61
N LEU A 266 27.74 -4.30 -6.97
CA LEU A 266 27.30 -3.27 -6.03
C LEU A 266 26.21 -3.75 -5.07
N PHE A 267 25.55 -4.88 -5.40
CA PHE A 267 24.43 -5.43 -4.66
C PHE A 267 24.67 -6.89 -4.33
N THR A 268 24.88 -7.21 -3.07
CA THR A 268 25.18 -8.58 -2.63
C THR A 268 24.20 -9.02 -1.54
N TRP A 269 23.38 -10.03 -1.83
CA TRP A 269 22.51 -10.62 -0.83
C TRP A 269 23.32 -11.39 0.22
N ASN A 270 23.06 -11.12 1.49
CA ASN A 270 23.66 -11.79 2.63
C ASN A 270 22.63 -12.67 3.34
N ALA A 271 22.63 -13.95 3.03
CA ALA A 271 21.71 -14.94 3.61
C ALA A 271 21.82 -15.10 5.13
N SER A 272 23.00 -14.82 5.70
CA SER A 272 23.21 -14.98 7.15
C SER A 272 22.59 -13.86 7.95
N ASN A 273 22.60 -12.65 7.44
CA ASN A 273 22.06 -11.46 8.09
C ASN A 273 20.68 -11.06 7.58
N GLN A 274 20.20 -11.75 6.53
CA GLN A 274 18.91 -11.45 5.88
C GLN A 274 18.83 -9.98 5.45
N ASP A 275 19.87 -9.52 4.73
CA ASP A 275 19.99 -8.15 4.22
C ASP A 275 20.60 -8.13 2.82
N LEU A 276 20.45 -6.99 2.15
CA LEU A 276 21.17 -6.66 0.93
C LEU A 276 22.33 -5.72 1.29
N GLN A 277 23.54 -6.18 1.08
CA GLN A 277 24.73 -5.34 1.17
C GLN A 277 24.83 -4.47 -0.09
N VAL A 278 24.94 -3.17 0.08
CA VAL A 278 24.94 -2.19 -1.02
C VAL A 278 26.22 -1.38 -0.98
N THR A 279 26.80 -1.21 -2.15
CA THR A 279 27.87 -0.23 -2.41
C THR A 279 27.31 0.84 -3.34
N TRP A 280 27.20 2.06 -2.85
CA TRP A 280 26.92 3.23 -3.69
C TRP A 280 28.26 3.78 -4.18
N ASP A 281 28.54 3.59 -5.45
CA ASP A 281 29.83 3.98 -6.08
C ASP A 281 29.55 4.77 -7.36
N SER A 282 29.61 6.08 -7.26
CA SER A 282 29.32 6.98 -8.37
C SER A 282 30.33 6.91 -9.52
N SER A 283 31.50 6.29 -9.32
CA SER A 283 32.47 6.04 -10.39
C SER A 283 32.00 4.94 -11.39
N GLN A 284 30.96 4.19 -11.01
CA GLN A 284 30.36 3.14 -11.83
C GLN A 284 29.21 3.74 -12.67
N PRO A 285 28.81 3.08 -13.77
CA PRO A 285 27.57 3.41 -14.48
C PRO A 285 26.35 3.31 -13.56
N ASN A 286 25.26 4.04 -13.87
CA ASN A 286 23.99 3.88 -13.21
C ASN A 286 23.65 2.40 -13.02
N SER A 287 23.39 2.02 -11.79
CA SER A 287 23.19 0.63 -11.40
C SER A 287 22.02 0.54 -10.41
N TYR A 288 21.13 -0.41 -10.65
CA TYR A 288 19.89 -0.57 -9.90
C TYR A 288 19.72 -2.00 -9.43
N PHE A 289 19.39 -2.18 -8.16
CA PHE A 289 18.75 -3.41 -7.68
C PHE A 289 17.27 -3.13 -7.57
N PHE A 290 16.43 -3.77 -8.39
CA PHE A 290 15.08 -3.32 -8.63
C PHE A 290 14.04 -4.44 -8.72
N HIS A 291 12.78 -4.08 -8.47
CA HIS A 291 11.61 -4.94 -8.64
C HIS A 291 10.51 -4.21 -9.44
N PRO A 292 10.02 -4.79 -10.57
CA PRO A 292 8.90 -4.23 -11.31
C PRO A 292 7.61 -4.26 -10.49
N LEU A 293 6.87 -3.15 -10.44
CA LEU A 293 5.62 -3.06 -9.69
C LEU A 293 4.43 -3.80 -10.33
N GLY A 294 4.56 -4.20 -11.61
CA GLY A 294 3.46 -4.80 -12.35
C GLY A 294 2.33 -3.83 -12.70
N THR A 295 2.46 -2.57 -12.34
CA THR A 295 1.56 -1.46 -12.65
C THR A 295 2.38 -0.21 -12.98
N ILE A 296 1.71 0.86 -13.39
CA ILE A 296 2.32 2.19 -13.55
C ILE A 296 1.65 3.12 -12.56
N LEU A 297 2.43 3.75 -11.68
CA LEU A 297 1.98 4.78 -10.77
C LEU A 297 1.98 6.14 -11.47
N THR A 298 1.00 6.95 -11.13
CA THR A 298 0.81 8.30 -11.64
C THR A 298 0.59 9.27 -10.48
N SER A 299 0.58 10.56 -10.74
CA SER A 299 0.27 11.58 -9.72
C SER A 299 -1.11 11.40 -9.06
N ASN A 300 -2.00 10.61 -9.65
CA ASN A 300 -3.33 10.30 -9.11
C ASN A 300 -3.34 9.08 -8.18
N ASP A 301 -2.21 8.45 -7.94
CA ASP A 301 -2.11 7.23 -7.16
C ASP A 301 -1.46 7.50 -5.81
N ALA A 302 -2.05 6.98 -4.72
CA ALA A 302 -1.36 6.89 -3.44
C ALA A 302 -0.46 5.66 -3.43
N PHE A 303 0.76 5.80 -2.93
CA PHE A 303 1.70 4.70 -2.74
C PHE A 303 2.68 5.01 -1.62
N SER A 304 3.31 3.97 -1.08
CA SER A 304 4.31 4.11 -0.03
C SER A 304 5.43 3.09 -0.16
N LEU A 305 6.57 3.43 0.43
CA LEU A 305 7.73 2.57 0.56
C LEU A 305 8.28 2.70 1.98
N ASN A 306 8.47 1.55 2.63
CA ASN A 306 9.15 1.44 3.91
C ASN A 306 10.37 0.54 3.72
N PHE A 307 11.48 0.87 4.36
CA PHE A 307 12.71 0.06 4.35
C PHE A 307 13.60 0.42 5.53
N ASP A 308 14.52 -0.48 5.86
CA ASP A 308 15.60 -0.18 6.80
C ASP A 308 16.90 0.05 6.06
N ILE A 309 17.67 1.05 6.48
CA ILE A 309 19.00 1.37 5.96
C ILE A 309 20.01 1.55 7.08
N GLN A 310 21.23 1.06 6.87
CA GLN A 310 22.37 1.32 7.73
C GLN A 310 23.60 1.62 6.85
N LEU A 311 24.27 2.71 7.12
CA LEU A 311 25.55 3.02 6.48
C LEU A 311 26.70 2.59 7.39
N ASN A 312 27.68 1.91 6.81
CA ASN A 312 28.91 1.52 7.49
C ASN A 312 30.00 2.58 7.33
N ASP A 313 30.05 3.18 6.16
CA ASP A 313 30.88 4.32 5.82
C ASP A 313 30.26 5.13 4.66
N ALA A 314 30.69 6.36 4.52
CA ALA A 314 30.36 7.22 3.39
C ALA A 314 31.51 8.21 3.17
N SER A 315 31.97 8.30 1.93
CA SER A 315 32.99 9.26 1.48
C SER A 315 32.44 10.03 0.30
N THR A 316 32.50 11.35 0.36
CA THR A 316 32.07 12.24 -0.71
C THR A 316 33.21 13.12 -1.16
N ASN A 317 33.23 13.46 -2.44
CA ASN A 317 34.01 14.57 -2.98
C ASN A 317 33.02 15.66 -3.41
N THR A 318 33.14 16.82 -2.81
CA THR A 318 32.30 18.00 -3.01
C THR A 318 33.06 19.15 -3.68
N ASP A 319 34.04 18.84 -4.54
CA ASP A 319 34.81 19.85 -5.28
C ASP A 319 33.94 20.64 -6.30
N GLY A 320 32.70 20.19 -6.53
CA GLY A 320 31.72 20.84 -7.39
C GLY A 320 30.65 21.61 -6.63
N PRO A 321 29.79 22.36 -7.34
CA PRO A 321 28.72 23.15 -6.74
C PRO A 321 27.47 22.31 -6.36
N TYR A 322 27.49 21.03 -6.58
CA TYR A 322 26.34 20.13 -6.34
C TYR A 322 26.72 19.00 -5.39
N GLN A 323 25.72 18.55 -4.65
CA GLN A 323 25.80 17.38 -3.77
C GLN A 323 25.72 16.09 -4.58
N PHE A 324 26.14 14.96 -3.99
CA PHE A 324 25.94 13.63 -4.55
C PHE A 324 25.24 12.73 -3.53
N GLU A 325 24.25 11.95 -3.99
CA GLU A 325 23.34 11.20 -3.17
C GLU A 325 23.48 9.68 -3.31
N LEU A 326 23.03 8.97 -2.29
CA LEU A 326 22.51 7.62 -2.41
C LEU A 326 20.97 7.68 -2.40
N ALA A 327 20.32 6.80 -3.17
CA ALA A 327 18.90 6.88 -3.40
C ALA A 327 18.18 5.52 -3.31
N ILE A 328 16.94 5.55 -2.80
CA ILE A 328 16.04 4.39 -2.74
C ILE A 328 14.62 4.88 -3.01
N GLY A 329 13.94 4.32 -4.02
CA GLY A 329 12.60 4.80 -4.35
C GLY A 329 11.99 4.16 -5.58
N PHE A 330 11.14 4.91 -6.23
CA PHE A 330 10.42 4.50 -7.43
C PHE A 330 10.94 5.25 -8.66
N LEU A 331 10.99 4.56 -9.78
CA LEU A 331 11.44 5.12 -11.05
C LEU A 331 10.69 4.52 -12.24
N ASN A 332 10.83 5.15 -13.41
CA ASN A 332 10.52 4.51 -14.67
C ASN A 332 11.77 3.77 -15.17
N LEU A 333 11.71 2.45 -15.29
CA LEU A 333 12.89 1.66 -15.63
C LEU A 333 13.44 2.01 -17.01
N ALA A 334 12.57 2.22 -18.00
CA ALA A 334 13.02 2.53 -19.36
C ALA A 334 13.72 3.89 -19.45
N ASP A 335 13.28 4.88 -18.67
CA ASP A 335 13.95 6.18 -18.56
C ASP A 335 15.29 6.02 -17.83
N ALA A 336 15.30 5.31 -16.70
CA ALA A 336 16.47 5.10 -15.86
C ALA A 336 17.60 4.29 -16.55
N GLU A 337 17.25 3.39 -17.46
CA GLU A 337 18.21 2.65 -18.29
C GLU A 337 18.76 3.49 -19.46
N SER A 338 18.19 4.67 -19.72
CA SER A 338 18.65 5.54 -20.79
C SER A 338 20.01 6.14 -20.47
N THR A 339 20.87 6.24 -21.48
CA THR A 339 22.19 6.89 -21.36
C THR A 339 22.11 8.40 -21.08
N ASN A 340 20.93 8.98 -21.22
CA ASN A 340 20.69 10.41 -20.92
C ASN A 340 20.15 10.64 -19.51
N PHE A 341 19.93 9.58 -18.75
CA PHE A 341 19.47 9.68 -17.36
C PHE A 341 20.67 10.00 -16.46
N LEU A 342 20.73 11.24 -16.00
CA LEU A 342 21.90 11.80 -15.28
C LEU A 342 21.51 12.28 -13.87
N ARG A 343 20.71 11.50 -13.14
CA ARG A 343 20.18 11.89 -11.83
C ARG A 343 21.28 12.27 -10.83
N GLY A 344 22.32 11.48 -10.74
CA GLY A 344 23.43 11.70 -9.80
C GLY A 344 24.24 12.99 -10.05
N THR A 345 24.01 13.68 -11.15
CA THR A 345 24.75 14.88 -11.55
C THR A 345 23.85 16.11 -11.74
N GLY A 346 22.62 16.05 -11.25
CA GLY A 346 21.63 17.11 -11.34
C GLY A 346 20.36 16.69 -12.07
N ALA A 347 19.60 17.68 -12.58
CA ALA A 347 18.40 17.42 -13.34
C ALA A 347 18.75 16.93 -14.75
N ASN A 348 18.25 15.87 -15.19
CA ASN A 348 18.04 15.19 -16.45
C ASN A 348 17.57 13.76 -16.11
N ALA A 349 16.70 13.68 -15.14
CA ALA A 349 16.02 12.46 -14.75
C ALA A 349 14.53 12.75 -14.77
N THR A 350 13.76 11.91 -15.43
CA THR A 350 12.30 12.02 -15.46
C THR A 350 11.67 10.83 -14.77
N ASN A 351 10.45 10.99 -14.26
CA ASN A 351 9.68 9.88 -13.69
C ASN A 351 10.39 9.19 -12.53
N LEU A 352 10.58 9.93 -11.44
CA LEU A 352 11.30 9.51 -10.25
C LEU A 352 10.56 9.95 -8.99
N ALA A 353 10.52 9.11 -7.95
CA ALA A 353 10.06 9.45 -6.62
C ALA A 353 10.88 8.66 -5.60
N GLU A 354 11.79 9.32 -4.87
CA GLU A 354 12.77 8.62 -4.06
C GLU A 354 13.07 9.32 -2.73
N PHE A 355 13.62 8.55 -1.82
CA PHE A 355 14.37 9.01 -0.68
C PHE A 355 15.81 9.17 -1.10
N ASP A 356 16.39 10.33 -0.80
CA ASP A 356 17.78 10.65 -1.04
C ASP A 356 18.50 10.94 0.27
N TYR A 357 19.76 10.55 0.36
CA TYR A 357 20.66 10.97 1.39
C TYR A 357 21.93 11.57 0.79
N PHE A 358 22.19 12.81 1.12
CA PHE A 358 23.41 13.55 0.80
C PHE A 358 24.30 13.58 2.04
N PRO A 359 25.41 12.82 2.11
CA PRO A 359 26.28 12.79 3.29
C PRO A 359 27.01 14.10 3.56
N ALA A 360 27.14 14.96 2.56
CA ALA A 360 27.70 16.32 2.69
C ALA A 360 27.05 17.21 1.62
N ASP A 361 26.75 18.45 1.99
CA ASP A 361 26.29 19.46 1.05
C ASP A 361 27.43 20.14 0.28
N ASP A 362 27.07 21.00 -0.68
CA ASP A 362 27.99 21.79 -1.49
C ASP A 362 28.81 22.83 -0.69
N GLN A 363 28.36 23.14 0.52
CA GLN A 363 29.07 24.01 1.46
C GLN A 363 29.99 23.22 2.41
N GLY A 364 29.94 21.89 2.35
CA GLY A 364 30.83 20.96 3.04
C GLY A 364 30.50 20.69 4.52
N ASP A 365 29.39 21.15 5.03
CA ASP A 365 29.14 21.17 6.48
C ASP A 365 27.88 20.44 6.93
N VAL A 366 26.88 20.19 6.08
CA VAL A 366 25.59 19.62 6.51
C VAL A 366 25.18 18.46 5.62
N ALA A 367 24.82 17.33 6.24
CA ALA A 367 24.17 16.23 5.54
C ALA A 367 22.67 16.53 5.41
N SER A 368 22.06 16.10 4.32
CA SER A 368 20.64 16.28 4.04
C SER A 368 19.94 14.95 3.75
N LEU A 369 18.71 14.82 4.22
CA LEU A 369 17.79 13.74 3.92
C LEU A 369 16.59 14.32 3.18
N ASP A 370 16.30 13.80 2.02
CA ASP A 370 15.32 14.39 1.12
C ASP A 370 14.24 13.37 0.72
N THR A 371 13.04 13.85 0.46
CA THR A 371 12.10 13.20 -0.46
C THR A 371 12.10 13.97 -1.76
N THR A 372 12.35 13.28 -2.85
CA THR A 372 12.47 13.88 -4.19
C THR A 372 11.42 13.31 -5.14
N LEU A 373 10.83 14.17 -5.96
CA LEU A 373 9.93 13.79 -7.04
C LEU A 373 10.30 14.55 -8.31
N LEU A 374 10.49 13.81 -9.41
CA LEU A 374 10.65 14.40 -10.75
C LEU A 374 9.50 13.91 -11.66
N ASP A 375 8.86 14.84 -12.34
CA ASP A 375 7.77 14.53 -13.26
C ASP A 375 8.24 14.12 -14.66
N THR A 376 7.33 13.88 -15.59
CA THR A 376 7.64 13.54 -17.00
C THR A 376 8.34 14.66 -17.77
N ASN A 377 8.36 15.88 -17.25
CA ASN A 377 8.97 17.06 -17.87
C ASN A 377 10.25 17.51 -17.17
N ASP A 378 10.78 16.66 -16.28
CA ASP A 378 12.00 16.95 -15.50
C ASP A 378 11.81 18.15 -14.53
N ASN A 379 10.56 18.39 -14.07
CA ASN A 379 10.32 19.34 -13.00
C ASN A 379 10.67 18.66 -11.66
N TYR A 380 11.46 19.36 -10.86
CA TYR A 380 12.05 18.85 -9.63
C TYR A 380 11.35 19.38 -8.40
N TYR A 381 10.88 18.50 -7.55
CA TYR A 381 10.21 18.80 -6.28
C TYR A 381 10.93 18.06 -5.15
N PHE A 382 11.21 18.73 -4.06
CA PHE A 382 11.90 18.13 -2.93
C PHE A 382 11.43 18.70 -1.59
N GLY A 383 11.59 17.90 -0.54
CA GLY A 383 11.42 18.30 0.85
C GLY A 383 12.56 17.70 1.66
N PHE A 384 13.27 18.51 2.44
CA PHE A 384 14.51 18.08 3.07
C PHE A 384 14.57 18.37 4.58
N ALA A 385 15.46 17.62 5.24
CA ALA A 385 15.86 17.83 6.62
C ALA A 385 17.40 17.78 6.73
N ASP A 386 18.00 18.82 7.27
CA ASP A 386 19.45 18.94 7.44
C ASP A 386 19.92 18.16 8.67
N VAL A 387 19.93 16.83 8.55
CA VAL A 387 20.39 15.92 9.62
C VAL A 387 21.21 14.77 9.04
N PRO A 388 22.32 14.38 9.69
CA PRO A 388 23.16 13.28 9.22
C PRO A 388 22.60 11.93 9.65
N LEU A 389 22.79 10.89 8.85
CA LEU A 389 22.69 9.49 9.29
C LEU A 389 23.99 9.10 10.00
N ALA A 390 23.90 8.69 11.25
CA ALA A 390 25.04 8.17 12.00
C ALA A 390 25.46 6.80 11.44
N LEU A 391 26.78 6.62 11.23
CA LEU A 391 27.32 5.36 10.75
C LEU A 391 27.03 4.22 11.74
N SER A 392 26.80 3.02 11.20
CA SER A 392 26.48 1.80 11.93
C SER A 392 25.20 1.87 12.77
N THR A 393 24.32 2.84 12.50
CA THR A 393 22.99 2.95 13.08
C THR A 393 21.97 2.49 12.06
N LEU A 394 21.04 1.62 12.48
CA LEU A 394 19.93 1.18 11.63
C LEU A 394 18.81 2.21 11.71
N TYR A 395 18.40 2.73 10.57
CA TYR A 395 17.27 3.64 10.42
C TYR A 395 16.14 2.96 9.68
N HIS A 396 14.92 3.14 10.16
CA HIS A 396 13.71 2.81 9.42
C HIS A 396 13.21 4.07 8.71
N VAL A 397 13.02 3.96 7.41
CA VAL A 397 12.58 5.06 6.54
C VAL A 397 11.20 4.73 5.98
N THR A 398 10.29 5.67 6.07
CA THR A 398 8.98 5.62 5.43
C THR A 398 8.85 6.81 4.51
N ILE A 399 8.53 6.58 3.24
CA ILE A 399 8.13 7.63 2.31
C ILE A 399 6.77 7.30 1.70
N SER A 400 5.97 8.32 1.42
CA SER A 400 4.64 8.16 0.83
C SER A 400 4.28 9.29 -0.12
N HIS A 401 3.47 8.97 -1.12
CA HIS A 401 2.90 9.92 -2.06
C HIS A 401 1.38 10.05 -1.82
N VAL A 402 0.89 11.28 -1.80
CA VAL A 402 -0.53 11.59 -1.62
C VAL A 402 -1.18 11.76 -2.99
N ALA A 403 -2.18 10.93 -3.29
CA ALA A 403 -2.89 10.93 -4.58
C ALA A 403 -3.43 12.31 -4.98
N GLY A 404 -3.26 12.66 -6.24
CA GLY A 404 -3.74 13.93 -6.82
C GLY A 404 -2.90 15.15 -6.43
N THR A 405 -1.72 14.94 -5.89
CA THR A 405 -0.79 16.01 -5.46
C THR A 405 0.63 15.74 -5.99
N ALA A 406 1.56 16.67 -5.76
CA ALA A 406 3.01 16.43 -5.85
C ALA A 406 3.64 16.08 -4.51
N ALA A 407 2.81 15.84 -3.52
CA ALA A 407 3.33 15.73 -2.19
C ALA A 407 3.90 14.33 -1.95
N MET A 408 5.21 14.27 -1.84
CA MET A 408 5.95 13.24 -1.14
C MET A 408 6.21 13.70 0.28
N GLN A 409 6.16 12.80 1.23
CA GLN A 409 6.51 13.04 2.63
C GLN A 409 7.16 11.81 3.21
N GLY A 410 7.88 11.94 4.32
CA GLY A 410 8.52 10.81 4.96
C GLY A 410 8.79 11.01 6.44
N GLU A 411 9.06 9.91 7.11
CA GLU A 411 9.50 9.86 8.49
C GLU A 411 10.68 8.89 8.59
N ILE A 412 11.62 9.22 9.45
CA ILE A 412 12.81 8.41 9.71
C ILE A 412 12.88 8.15 11.21
N PHE A 413 13.07 6.88 11.56
CA PHE A 413 13.15 6.43 12.93
C PHE A 413 14.53 5.79 13.19
N ALA A 414 15.06 6.00 14.39
CA ALA A 414 16.26 5.34 14.90
C ALA A 414 15.94 4.73 16.27
N ASP A 415 16.31 3.47 16.49
CA ASP A 415 16.02 2.74 17.74
C ASP A 415 14.53 2.81 18.14
N GLY A 416 13.64 2.81 17.12
CA GLY A 416 12.19 2.91 17.33
C GLY A 416 11.67 4.27 17.81
N GLN A 417 12.49 5.31 17.73
CA GLN A 417 12.09 6.69 18.03
C GLN A 417 12.14 7.53 16.75
N LEU A 418 11.20 8.47 16.61
CA LEU A 418 11.23 9.41 15.49
C LEU A 418 12.56 10.20 15.53
N TYR A 419 13.36 10.03 14.49
CA TYR A 419 14.62 10.73 14.32
C TYR A 419 14.40 12.09 13.65
N THR A 420 13.68 12.08 12.52
CA THR A 420 13.26 13.29 11.82
C THR A 420 12.06 13.02 10.92
N SER A 421 11.30 14.07 10.62
CA SER A 421 10.27 14.05 9.58
C SER A 421 10.78 14.78 8.36
N LEU A 422 10.57 14.20 7.18
CA LEU A 422 10.83 14.85 5.91
C LEU A 422 9.57 15.64 5.55
N PRO A 423 9.67 16.97 5.41
CA PRO A 423 8.51 17.79 5.09
C PRO A 423 7.94 17.40 3.72
N GLN A 424 6.67 17.71 3.54
CA GLN A 424 6.03 17.52 2.25
C GLN A 424 6.79 18.27 1.16
N THR A 425 7.05 17.62 0.01
CA THR A 425 7.73 18.26 -1.11
C THR A 425 7.02 19.57 -1.45
N ALA A 426 7.75 20.66 -1.36
CA ALA A 426 7.24 21.95 -1.78
C ALA A 426 7.40 22.09 -3.30
N SER A 427 6.55 22.91 -3.92
CA SER A 427 6.68 23.23 -5.32
C SER A 427 8.06 23.80 -5.62
N ASP A 428 8.62 23.31 -6.71
CA ASP A 428 9.82 23.74 -7.44
C ASP A 428 10.49 25.04 -6.97
N PHE A 429 11.79 24.94 -6.75
CA PHE A 429 12.70 26.09 -6.53
C PHE A 429 12.63 27.13 -7.68
N PHE A 430 12.13 26.75 -8.85
CA PHE A 430 12.04 27.55 -10.07
C PHE A 430 10.62 27.98 -10.47
N ALA A 431 9.62 27.84 -9.58
CA ALA A 431 8.29 28.44 -9.71
C ALA A 431 7.39 27.87 -10.82
N SER A 432 7.21 26.57 -10.89
CA SER A 432 6.10 26.00 -11.66
C SER A 432 4.92 25.64 -10.74
N PRO A 433 3.71 26.15 -10.95
CA PRO A 433 2.62 26.05 -9.98
C PRO A 433 1.79 24.77 -10.06
N SER A 434 2.13 23.83 -10.91
CA SER A 434 1.42 22.55 -11.04
C SER A 434 2.38 21.41 -11.26
N VAL A 435 2.28 20.40 -10.42
CA VAL A 435 2.95 19.12 -10.61
C VAL A 435 2.51 18.56 -11.92
N GLY A 436 3.49 18.24 -12.75
CA GLY A 436 3.30 17.39 -13.89
C GLY A 436 2.94 15.99 -13.44
N ASP A 437 2.44 15.20 -14.34
CA ASP A 437 2.22 13.79 -14.11
C ASP A 437 3.55 13.02 -14.21
N PHE A 438 3.64 11.89 -13.55
CA PHE A 438 4.78 10.98 -13.63
C PHE A 438 4.33 9.57 -13.99
N ARG A 439 5.27 8.72 -14.36
CA ARG A 439 5.04 7.32 -14.73
C ARG A 439 6.09 6.43 -14.08
N LEU A 440 5.80 5.86 -12.90
CA LEU A 440 6.71 4.99 -12.15
C LEU A 440 6.22 3.55 -12.28
N ASP A 441 7.10 2.63 -12.65
CA ASP A 441 6.77 1.22 -12.87
C ASP A 441 7.65 0.25 -12.09
N THR A 442 8.63 0.78 -11.35
CA THR A 442 9.69 0.00 -10.71
C THR A 442 10.08 0.63 -9.37
N VAL A 443 10.33 -0.19 -8.35
CA VAL A 443 11.03 0.22 -7.13
C VAL A 443 12.49 -0.19 -7.24
N ALA A 444 13.42 0.66 -6.78
CA ALA A 444 14.86 0.43 -6.92
C ALA A 444 15.66 0.95 -5.73
N ILE A 445 16.78 0.28 -5.46
CA ILE A 445 17.94 0.80 -4.75
C ILE A 445 18.91 1.25 -5.83
N SER A 446 19.24 2.53 -5.86
CA SER A 446 19.94 3.18 -6.97
C SER A 446 21.35 3.60 -6.56
N SER A 447 22.34 3.20 -7.34
CA SER A 447 23.71 3.77 -7.32
C SER A 447 23.90 4.56 -8.60
N TYR A 448 23.85 5.88 -8.50
CA TYR A 448 23.96 6.78 -9.65
C TYR A 448 25.41 7.06 -10.04
N SER A 449 25.61 7.35 -11.33
CA SER A 449 26.93 7.65 -11.92
C SER A 449 27.25 9.13 -11.85
N ASP A 450 28.52 9.48 -11.58
CA ASP A 450 29.04 10.84 -11.66
C ASP A 450 29.56 11.21 -13.07
N VAL A 451 29.38 10.32 -14.04
CA VAL A 451 29.84 10.55 -15.44
C VAL A 451 29.08 11.72 -16.06
N GLY A 452 29.86 12.75 -16.45
CA GLY A 452 29.31 14.00 -16.97
C GLY A 452 28.90 15.01 -15.89
N GLY A 453 29.17 14.71 -14.63
CA GLY A 453 28.77 15.48 -13.47
C GLY A 453 29.54 16.76 -13.21
N PHE A 454 29.05 17.46 -12.20
CA PHE A 454 29.54 18.78 -11.78
C PHE A 454 30.68 18.69 -10.76
N GLY A 455 31.38 17.55 -10.67
CA GLY A 455 32.56 17.35 -9.83
C GLY A 455 32.30 16.72 -8.47
N SER A 456 31.06 16.37 -8.16
CA SER A 456 30.73 15.64 -6.92
C SER A 456 30.74 14.13 -7.14
N SER A 457 31.04 13.38 -6.09
CA SER A 457 31.05 11.91 -6.13
C SER A 457 30.75 11.30 -4.75
N ILE A 458 30.32 10.05 -4.73
CA ILE A 458 30.10 9.27 -3.52
C ILE A 458 30.72 7.88 -3.63
N LEU A 459 31.27 7.39 -2.53
CA LEU A 459 31.52 5.99 -2.26
C LEU A 459 31.05 5.69 -0.85
N ALA A 460 30.01 4.88 -0.73
CA ALA A 460 29.42 4.48 0.53
C ALA A 460 29.11 2.98 0.55
N HIS A 461 29.23 2.37 1.72
CA HIS A 461 28.87 0.98 1.96
C HIS A 461 27.83 0.89 3.07
N GLY A 462 26.86 0.03 2.87
CA GLY A 462 25.81 -0.16 3.85
C GLY A 462 24.98 -1.41 3.60
N LEU A 463 23.87 -1.49 4.29
CA LEU A 463 22.87 -2.55 4.08
C LEU A 463 21.47 -1.94 3.98
N VAL A 464 20.61 -2.67 3.28
CA VAL A 464 19.18 -2.37 3.17
C VAL A 464 18.39 -3.65 3.41
N LYS A 465 17.25 -3.55 4.10
CA LYS A 465 16.37 -4.68 4.38
C LYS A 465 14.93 -4.23 4.66
N ASN A 466 14.03 -5.21 4.88
CA ASN A 466 12.65 -4.99 5.32
C ASN A 466 11.87 -4.04 4.42
N PHE A 467 11.89 -4.30 3.09
CA PHE A 467 11.05 -3.53 2.17
C PHE A 467 9.58 -3.89 2.34
N LEU A 468 8.75 -2.86 2.47
CA LEU A 468 7.30 -2.97 2.37
C LEU A 468 6.81 -1.86 1.42
N ILE A 469 6.27 -2.28 0.28
CA ILE A 469 5.83 -1.38 -0.79
C ILE A 469 4.33 -1.55 -0.95
N THR A 470 3.58 -0.45 -0.85
CA THR A 470 2.14 -0.43 -1.11
C THR A 470 1.87 0.37 -2.37
N VAL A 471 1.19 -0.26 -3.32
CA VAL A 471 0.81 0.35 -4.60
C VAL A 471 -0.65 0.06 -4.91
N PRO A 472 -1.34 0.91 -5.70
CA PRO A 472 -2.70 0.63 -6.13
C PRO A 472 -2.80 -0.69 -6.91
N PRO A 473 -3.99 -1.32 -6.94
CA PRO A 473 -4.20 -2.57 -7.67
C PRO A 473 -3.87 -2.41 -9.15
N PRO A 474 -3.56 -3.52 -9.86
CA PRO A 474 -3.35 -3.49 -11.31
C PRO A 474 -4.54 -2.86 -12.05
N PRO A 475 -4.31 -2.22 -13.21
CA PRO A 475 -5.37 -1.51 -13.94
C PRO A 475 -6.49 -2.43 -14.47
N VAL A 476 -6.23 -3.72 -14.57
CA VAL A 476 -7.22 -4.74 -14.97
C VAL A 476 -7.20 -5.84 -13.94
N THR A 477 -8.28 -5.94 -13.16
CA THR A 477 -8.51 -7.04 -12.22
C THR A 477 -9.79 -7.78 -12.57
N TYR A 478 -9.94 -9.04 -12.13
CA TYR A 478 -11.16 -9.87 -12.32
C TYR A 478 -11.60 -10.00 -13.79
N LEU A 479 -10.63 -10.21 -14.66
CA LEU A 479 -10.89 -10.41 -16.07
C LEU A 479 -11.65 -11.72 -16.31
N SER A 480 -12.87 -11.62 -16.76
CA SER A 480 -13.72 -12.73 -17.18
C SER A 480 -14.20 -12.52 -18.61
N ALA A 481 -14.55 -13.60 -19.29
CA ALA A 481 -15.10 -13.50 -20.64
C ALA A 481 -16.20 -14.54 -20.87
N ALA A 482 -17.21 -14.13 -21.63
CA ALA A 482 -18.32 -14.98 -22.04
C ALA A 482 -18.54 -14.88 -23.56
N LEU A 483 -18.84 -16.01 -24.20
CA LEU A 483 -19.23 -16.06 -25.60
C LEU A 483 -20.68 -16.55 -25.71
N THR A 484 -21.58 -15.67 -26.19
CA THR A 484 -23.00 -15.97 -26.37
C THR A 484 -23.46 -15.43 -27.72
N ASN A 485 -24.05 -16.29 -28.57
CA ASN A 485 -24.59 -15.88 -29.87
C ASN A 485 -23.61 -15.10 -30.76
N ASN A 486 -22.34 -15.53 -30.82
CA ASN A 486 -21.23 -14.88 -31.54
C ASN A 486 -20.86 -13.47 -30.97
N ILE A 487 -21.27 -13.16 -29.75
CA ILE A 487 -20.84 -11.98 -29.04
C ILE A 487 -19.85 -12.43 -27.95
N CYS A 488 -18.61 -11.96 -28.06
CA CYS A 488 -17.62 -12.12 -26.99
C CYS A 488 -17.72 -10.89 -26.06
N GLN A 489 -18.09 -11.11 -24.83
CA GLN A 489 -18.09 -10.09 -23.77
C GLN A 489 -16.92 -10.34 -22.83
N VAL A 490 -16.17 -9.29 -22.56
CA VAL A 490 -15.06 -9.30 -21.61
C VAL A 490 -15.40 -8.33 -20.51
N GLN A 491 -15.46 -8.82 -19.29
CA GLN A 491 -15.74 -8.04 -18.09
C GLN A 491 -14.51 -8.00 -17.20
N PHE A 492 -14.25 -6.86 -16.60
CA PHE A 492 -13.14 -6.66 -15.69
C PHE A 492 -13.41 -5.44 -14.80
N TRP A 493 -12.65 -5.34 -13.71
CA TRP A 493 -12.62 -4.15 -12.87
C TRP A 493 -11.59 -3.17 -13.41
N SER A 494 -12.00 -1.91 -13.64
CA SER A 494 -11.18 -0.86 -14.23
C SER A 494 -10.78 0.20 -13.20
N ARG A 495 -9.62 0.81 -13.35
CA ARG A 495 -9.22 2.02 -12.62
C ARG A 495 -9.62 3.27 -13.40
N THR A 496 -9.96 4.34 -12.69
CA THR A 496 -10.01 5.70 -13.28
C THR A 496 -8.61 6.09 -13.78
N ASN A 497 -8.50 7.11 -14.60
CA ASN A 497 -7.23 7.57 -15.20
C ASN A 497 -6.52 6.55 -16.10
N TRP A 498 -7.23 5.50 -16.51
CA TRP A 498 -6.76 4.52 -17.47
C TRP A 498 -7.72 4.38 -18.64
N ASN A 499 -7.17 4.09 -19.81
CA ASN A 499 -7.91 3.81 -21.04
C ASN A 499 -7.84 2.32 -21.36
N TYR A 500 -8.96 1.73 -21.74
CA TYR A 500 -9.10 0.31 -21.99
C TYR A 500 -9.52 0.03 -23.41
N THR A 501 -8.85 -0.92 -24.06
CA THR A 501 -9.14 -1.34 -25.42
C THR A 501 -9.24 -2.87 -25.46
N LEU A 502 -10.34 -3.39 -26.02
CA LEU A 502 -10.43 -4.81 -26.36
C LEU A 502 -9.71 -5.03 -27.68
N GLU A 503 -8.72 -5.89 -27.66
CA GLU A 503 -7.97 -6.29 -28.85
C GLU A 503 -8.19 -7.76 -29.14
N LYS A 504 -8.14 -8.13 -30.43
CA LYS A 504 -8.25 -9.51 -30.89
C LYS A 504 -7.05 -9.95 -31.71
N SER A 505 -6.80 -11.25 -31.71
CA SER A 505 -5.73 -11.90 -32.48
C SER A 505 -6.15 -13.29 -32.92
N SER A 506 -5.71 -13.70 -34.09
CA SER A 506 -5.82 -15.08 -34.56
C SER A 506 -4.56 -15.93 -34.34
N ASP A 507 -3.43 -15.28 -34.01
CA ASP A 507 -2.09 -15.91 -33.96
C ASP A 507 -1.35 -15.65 -32.63
N LEU A 508 -1.94 -14.88 -31.71
CA LEU A 508 -1.32 -14.42 -30.44
C LEU A 508 -0.11 -13.50 -30.63
N GLN A 509 0.23 -13.14 -31.87
CA GLN A 509 1.37 -12.28 -32.18
C GLN A 509 0.90 -10.92 -32.65
N THR A 510 -0.07 -10.89 -33.57
CA THR A 510 -0.63 -9.66 -34.13
C THR A 510 -1.96 -9.35 -33.44
N TRP A 511 -2.05 -8.18 -32.82
CA TRP A 511 -3.24 -7.72 -32.08
C TRP A 511 -3.86 -6.50 -32.76
N SER A 512 -5.16 -6.54 -32.96
CA SER A 512 -5.92 -5.45 -33.58
C SER A 512 -6.99 -4.94 -32.61
N PRO A 513 -7.09 -3.63 -32.37
CA PRO A 513 -8.14 -3.05 -31.57
C PRO A 513 -9.50 -3.21 -32.24
N LEU A 514 -10.54 -3.49 -31.43
CA LEU A 514 -11.92 -3.62 -31.92
C LEU A 514 -12.67 -2.30 -31.96
N ALA A 515 -12.29 -1.38 -31.08
CA ALA A 515 -12.89 -0.05 -30.97
C ALA A 515 -11.86 0.96 -30.42
N SER A 516 -12.22 2.23 -30.41
CA SER A 516 -11.45 3.26 -29.72
C SER A 516 -11.35 2.95 -28.23
N PRO A 517 -10.26 3.36 -27.55
CA PRO A 517 -10.12 3.23 -26.12
C PRO A 517 -11.30 3.87 -25.35
N LEU A 518 -11.73 3.24 -24.27
CA LEU A 518 -12.73 3.75 -23.35
C LEU A 518 -12.08 4.10 -22.02
N ASN A 519 -12.47 5.23 -21.44
CA ASN A 519 -12.00 5.63 -20.12
C ASN A 519 -12.46 4.65 -19.04
N GLY A 520 -11.59 4.37 -18.10
CA GLY A 520 -11.92 3.57 -16.92
C GLY A 520 -12.92 4.29 -16.03
N VAL A 521 -13.76 3.51 -15.40
CA VAL A 521 -14.89 4.02 -14.58
C VAL A 521 -14.65 3.84 -13.08
N GLY A 522 -13.50 3.28 -12.66
CA GLY A 522 -13.24 2.94 -11.25
C GLY A 522 -14.16 1.81 -10.76
N GLY A 523 -14.63 0.97 -11.66
CA GLY A 523 -15.59 -0.07 -11.40
C GLY A 523 -15.64 -1.09 -12.54
N GLN A 524 -16.64 -1.96 -12.51
CA GLN A 524 -16.79 -3.00 -13.52
C GLN A 524 -17.04 -2.40 -14.90
N MET A 525 -16.20 -2.77 -15.87
CA MET A 525 -16.35 -2.47 -17.29
C MET A 525 -16.66 -3.73 -18.09
N THR A 526 -17.44 -3.53 -19.16
CA THR A 526 -17.69 -4.58 -20.16
C THR A 526 -17.27 -4.07 -21.53
N LEU A 527 -16.36 -4.79 -22.18
CA LEU A 527 -16.00 -4.59 -23.58
C LEU A 527 -16.50 -5.78 -24.39
N GLN A 528 -16.90 -5.57 -25.67
CA GLN A 528 -17.47 -6.66 -26.43
C GLN A 528 -17.06 -6.63 -27.90
N ASP A 529 -16.89 -7.85 -28.48
CA ASP A 529 -16.89 -8.09 -29.92
C ASP A 529 -18.25 -8.67 -30.31
N THR A 530 -19.06 -7.89 -31.03
CA THR A 530 -20.39 -8.29 -31.50
C THR A 530 -20.35 -9.21 -32.72
N ASN A 531 -19.19 -9.46 -33.28
CA ASN A 531 -18.94 -10.32 -34.45
C ASN A 531 -17.79 -11.29 -34.18
N ALA A 532 -17.81 -11.95 -33.03
CA ALA A 532 -16.78 -12.93 -32.67
C ALA A 532 -16.81 -14.11 -33.66
N PRO A 533 -15.78 -14.29 -34.51
CA PRO A 533 -15.79 -15.33 -35.52
C PRO A 533 -15.54 -16.71 -34.93
N GLN A 534 -16.09 -17.74 -35.59
CA GLN A 534 -15.75 -19.13 -35.33
C GLN A 534 -14.71 -19.64 -36.37
N PRO A 535 -13.76 -20.52 -36.04
CA PRO A 535 -13.77 -21.39 -34.85
C PRO A 535 -12.95 -20.91 -33.66
N SER A 536 -12.07 -19.90 -33.75
CA SER A 536 -11.35 -19.43 -32.58
C SER A 536 -10.68 -18.07 -32.79
N GLN A 537 -10.79 -17.21 -31.79
CA GLN A 537 -10.03 -15.99 -31.69
C GLN A 537 -9.56 -15.77 -30.26
N PHE A 538 -8.44 -15.08 -30.10
CA PHE A 538 -7.89 -14.69 -28.80
C PHE A 538 -8.27 -13.23 -28.56
N TYR A 539 -8.58 -12.91 -27.31
CA TYR A 539 -8.90 -11.57 -26.85
C TYR A 539 -8.01 -11.15 -25.71
N ARG A 540 -7.67 -9.88 -25.65
CA ARG A 540 -7.03 -9.27 -24.49
C ARG A 540 -7.60 -7.88 -24.22
N VAL A 541 -7.58 -7.46 -22.98
CA VAL A 541 -7.75 -6.06 -22.60
C VAL A 541 -6.38 -5.41 -22.53
N ARG A 542 -6.21 -4.32 -23.27
CA ARG A 542 -5.05 -3.45 -23.19
C ARG A 542 -5.43 -2.24 -22.35
N ALA A 543 -4.70 -2.00 -21.28
CA ALA A 543 -4.82 -0.83 -20.43
C ALA A 543 -3.63 0.09 -20.64
N ASN A 544 -3.88 1.39 -20.80
CA ASN A 544 -2.86 2.44 -20.87
C ASN A 544 -3.27 3.58 -19.93
N PRO A 545 -2.34 4.24 -19.24
CA PRO A 545 -2.62 5.49 -18.51
C PRO A 545 -3.23 6.54 -19.44
N GLN A 546 -4.06 7.44 -18.90
CA GLN A 546 -4.66 8.56 -19.63
C GLN A 546 -3.65 9.66 -19.87
#